data_d5cdda2f703c1cc60cb3950fccccdc5d
#
_entry.id   d5cdda2f703c1cc60cb3950fccccdc5d
#
_cell.length_a   1.000
_cell.length_b   1.000
_cell.length_c   1.000
_cell.angle_alpha   90.00
_cell.angle_beta   90.00
_cell.angle_gamma   90.00
#
_symmetry.space_group_name_H-M   'P 1'
#
loop_
_entity.id
_entity.type
_entity.pdbx_description
1 polymer ?
#
loop_
_entity_poly.entity_id
_entity_poly.type
_entity_poly.pdbx_seq_one_letter_code
_entity_poly.pdbx_strand_id
1 'polypeptide(L)'
;MPSVSVSSPFDTLLNLQCELARLSATTPAIDMGISGQGGFPLVNVFSNTEGYVVRVEAPGLQLDHVSIESHGRTLTLKGERVLKTPEGGSFHRRERSSGTFARSVQLPPDGDVAQAHASYQHGMLTLRIPKRAEAKPRQISVKAS
;
A
#
# COMPACT_ATOMS: atom_id res chain seq x y z
N MET A 1 22.54 -41.84 32.24
CA MET A 1 21.91 -40.65 32.88
C MET A 1 21.81 -39.57 31.86
N PRO A 2 20.61 -39.12 31.45
CA PRO A 2 20.49 -38.05 30.49
C PRO A 2 20.76 -36.71 31.20
N SER A 3 21.73 -35.95 30.68
CA SER A 3 22.02 -34.59 31.12
C SER A 3 20.92 -33.65 30.65
N VAL A 4 20.14 -33.09 31.55
CA VAL A 4 19.21 -32.02 31.30
C VAL A 4 20.04 -30.73 31.14
N SER A 5 20.18 -30.26 29.90
CA SER A 5 20.74 -28.94 29.66
C SER A 5 19.70 -27.89 30.02
N VAL A 6 19.89 -27.21 31.12
CA VAL A 6 19.09 -26.04 31.51
C VAL A 6 19.49 -24.90 30.56
N SER A 7 18.65 -24.57 29.62
CA SER A 7 18.81 -23.38 28.78
C SER A 7 18.76 -22.13 29.66
N SER A 8 19.77 -21.28 29.54
CA SER A 8 19.84 -20.03 30.28
C SER A 8 18.64 -19.13 29.97
N PRO A 9 18.10 -18.38 30.95
CA PRO A 9 17.05 -17.41 30.71
C PRO A 9 17.39 -16.41 29.58
N PHE A 10 18.68 -16.13 29.39
CA PHE A 10 19.22 -15.31 28.29
C PHE A 10 19.05 -15.96 26.91
N ASP A 11 19.24 -17.27 26.79
CA ASP A 11 19.07 -18.00 25.53
C ASP A 11 17.59 -18.03 25.12
N THR A 12 16.70 -18.10 26.10
CA THR A 12 15.25 -18.03 25.86
C THR A 12 14.84 -16.64 25.37
N LEU A 13 15.41 -15.58 25.96
CA LEU A 13 15.14 -14.19 25.55
C LEU A 13 15.65 -13.91 24.13
N LEU A 14 16.87 -14.37 23.80
CA LEU A 14 17.45 -14.23 22.47
C LEU A 14 16.66 -15.00 21.41
N ASN A 15 16.20 -16.20 21.73
CA ASN A 15 15.35 -16.99 20.83
C ASN A 15 13.99 -16.31 20.61
N LEU A 16 13.38 -15.74 21.64
CA LEU A 16 12.12 -14.99 21.52
C LEU A 16 12.30 -13.74 20.64
N GLN A 17 13.43 -13.06 20.78
CA GLN A 17 13.76 -11.88 19.98
C GLN A 17 13.98 -12.25 18.51
N CYS A 18 14.63 -13.38 18.22
CA CYS A 18 14.79 -13.92 16.86
C CYS A 18 13.44 -14.38 16.26
N GLU A 19 12.57 -14.98 17.05
CA GLU A 19 11.23 -15.37 16.59
C GLU A 19 10.35 -14.16 16.28
N LEU A 20 10.34 -13.14 17.13
CA LEU A 20 9.66 -11.88 16.89
C LEU A 20 10.19 -11.18 15.63
N ALA A 21 11.51 -11.17 15.42
CA ALA A 21 12.11 -10.61 14.22
C ALA A 21 11.74 -11.41 12.96
N ARG A 22 11.63 -12.73 13.04
CA ARG A 22 11.16 -13.60 11.94
C ARG A 22 9.66 -13.36 11.63
N LEU A 23 8.82 -13.23 12.65
CA LEU A 23 7.40 -12.93 12.47
C LEU A 23 7.17 -11.56 11.84
N SER A 24 7.98 -10.56 12.20
CA SER A 24 7.91 -9.24 11.55
C SER A 24 8.47 -9.20 10.14
N ALA A 25 9.40 -10.11 9.77
CA ALA A 25 9.94 -10.21 8.42
C ALA A 25 9.06 -11.04 7.47
N THR A 26 8.20 -11.92 8.00
CA THR A 26 7.34 -12.80 7.19
C THR A 26 5.91 -12.26 7.01
N THR A 27 5.49 -11.29 7.79
CA THR A 27 4.29 -10.52 7.47
C THR A 27 4.65 -9.53 6.37
N PRO A 28 4.12 -9.69 5.12
CA PRO A 28 4.08 -8.54 4.24
C PRO A 28 3.40 -7.46 5.08
N ALA A 29 4.08 -6.35 5.30
CA ALA A 29 3.50 -5.23 6.02
C ALA A 29 2.21 -4.87 5.28
N ILE A 30 1.10 -5.42 5.77
CA ILE A 30 -0.23 -4.95 5.41
C ILE A 30 -0.23 -3.55 5.98
N ASP A 31 0.07 -2.60 5.12
CA ASP A 31 0.03 -1.17 5.43
C ASP A 31 -1.44 -0.82 5.70
N MET A 32 -1.89 -1.18 6.89
CA MET A 32 -3.21 -0.84 7.41
C MET A 32 -3.22 0.63 7.78
N GLY A 33 -2.93 1.51 6.80
CA GLY A 33 -3.31 2.92 6.87
C GLY A 33 -2.84 3.75 8.07
N ILE A 34 -2.10 3.18 9.01
CA ILE A 34 -1.50 3.88 10.13
C ILE A 34 -0.05 4.21 9.75
N SER A 35 0.09 4.93 8.66
CA SER A 35 1.39 5.41 8.20
C SER A 35 1.82 6.63 9.01
N GLY A 36 2.16 6.42 10.26
CA GLY A 36 2.93 7.39 11.03
C GLY A 36 4.39 7.48 10.60
N GLN A 37 4.85 6.64 9.69
CA GLN A 37 6.22 6.67 9.17
C GLN A 37 6.19 6.68 7.64
N GLY A 38 6.21 7.86 7.11
CA GLY A 38 6.40 8.39 5.76
C GLY A 38 7.02 7.52 4.65
N GLY A 39 6.45 6.35 4.38
CA GLY A 39 6.80 5.59 3.20
C GLY A 39 6.25 6.28 1.95
N PHE A 40 7.11 6.53 0.97
CA PHE A 40 6.72 7.01 -0.35
C PHE A 40 6.16 5.86 -1.19
N PRO A 41 5.11 6.10 -1.99
CA PRO A 41 4.25 7.28 -2.07
C PRO A 41 3.17 7.31 -0.97
N LEU A 42 2.69 8.52 -0.61
CA LEU A 42 1.56 8.68 0.29
C LEU A 42 0.27 8.33 -0.44
N VAL A 43 -0.62 7.63 0.24
CA VAL A 43 -1.86 7.13 -0.34
C VAL A 43 -3.05 7.51 0.52
N ASN A 44 -4.09 8.06 -0.11
CA ASN A 44 -5.39 8.31 0.48
C ASN A 44 -6.47 7.52 -0.27
N VAL A 45 -7.39 6.91 0.46
CA VAL A 45 -8.51 6.17 -0.12
C VAL A 45 -9.81 6.86 0.31
N PHE A 46 -10.61 7.24 -0.66
CA PHE A 46 -11.93 7.85 -0.49
C PHE A 46 -13.01 6.88 -0.97
N SER A 47 -14.17 6.95 -0.36
CA SER A 47 -15.34 6.17 -0.74
C SER A 47 -16.55 7.09 -0.92
N ASN A 48 -17.36 6.82 -1.93
CA ASN A 48 -18.65 7.46 -2.17
C ASN A 48 -19.69 6.44 -2.65
N THR A 49 -20.87 6.90 -3.05
CA THR A 49 -21.94 6.05 -3.55
C THR A 49 -21.59 5.30 -4.84
N GLU A 50 -20.74 5.90 -5.69
CA GLU A 50 -20.35 5.36 -6.99
C GLU A 50 -19.18 4.37 -6.91
N GLY A 51 -18.27 4.55 -5.94
CA GLY A 51 -17.09 3.72 -5.86
C GLY A 51 -16.03 4.22 -4.87
N TYR A 52 -14.80 3.88 -5.19
CA TYR A 52 -13.60 4.22 -4.45
C TYR A 52 -12.67 5.07 -5.30
N VAL A 53 -12.01 6.01 -4.67
CA VAL A 53 -10.97 6.83 -5.30
C VAL A 53 -9.70 6.71 -4.47
N VAL A 54 -8.67 6.10 -5.05
CA VAL A 54 -7.34 6.02 -4.46
C VAL A 54 -6.50 7.16 -5.03
N ARG A 55 -6.02 8.05 -4.19
CA ARG A 55 -5.11 9.13 -4.56
C ARG A 55 -3.73 8.84 -4.02
N VAL A 56 -2.74 8.90 -4.89
CA VAL A 56 -1.35 8.60 -4.57
C VAL A 56 -0.51 9.83 -4.90
N GLU A 57 0.16 10.36 -3.89
CA GLU A 57 1.05 11.52 -4.03
C GLU A 57 2.42 11.06 -4.50
N ALA A 58 2.67 11.19 -5.78
CA ALA A 58 3.84 10.65 -6.43
C ALA A 58 4.53 11.66 -7.39
N PRO A 59 4.90 12.85 -6.88
CA PRO A 59 5.55 13.86 -7.71
C PRO A 59 6.92 13.38 -8.19
N GLY A 60 7.20 13.63 -9.48
CA GLY A 60 8.46 13.26 -10.12
C GLY A 60 8.53 11.79 -10.57
N LEU A 61 7.41 11.06 -10.57
CA LEU A 61 7.32 9.73 -11.15
C LEU A 61 7.34 9.81 -12.68
N GLN A 62 8.12 8.91 -13.29
CA GLN A 62 8.08 8.62 -14.71
C GLN A 62 7.12 7.45 -14.92
N LEU A 63 6.07 7.64 -15.74
CA LEU A 63 5.02 6.64 -15.91
C LEU A 63 5.53 5.33 -16.51
N ASP A 64 6.59 5.39 -17.30
CA ASP A 64 7.24 4.21 -17.89
C ASP A 64 7.84 3.27 -16.83
N HIS A 65 8.09 3.79 -15.61
CA HIS A 65 8.64 3.04 -14.49
C HIS A 65 7.61 2.73 -13.40
N VAL A 66 6.31 2.80 -13.75
CA VAL A 66 5.21 2.55 -12.82
C VAL A 66 4.37 1.39 -13.31
N SER A 67 4.13 0.41 -12.47
CA SER A 67 3.17 -0.65 -12.70
C SER A 67 2.09 -0.66 -11.63
N ILE A 68 0.87 -0.92 -12.06
CA ILE A 68 -0.29 -1.12 -11.19
C ILE A 68 -0.83 -2.51 -11.46
N GLU A 69 -0.75 -3.37 -10.48
CA GLU A 69 -1.21 -4.75 -10.56
C GLU A 69 -2.39 -4.95 -9.61
N SER A 70 -3.33 -5.79 -10.01
CA SER A 70 -4.42 -6.20 -9.13
C SER A 70 -4.39 -7.69 -8.89
N HIS A 71 -4.50 -8.11 -7.64
CA HIS A 71 -4.70 -9.50 -7.26
C HIS A 71 -5.88 -9.61 -6.29
N GLY A 72 -6.98 -10.17 -6.78
CA GLY A 72 -8.23 -10.16 -6.03
C GLY A 72 -8.70 -8.76 -5.70
N ARG A 73 -8.68 -8.40 -4.41
CA ARG A 73 -9.06 -7.06 -3.90
C ARG A 73 -7.87 -6.16 -3.56
N THR A 74 -6.67 -6.62 -3.81
CA THR A 74 -5.45 -5.87 -3.51
C THR A 74 -4.93 -5.21 -4.77
N LEU A 75 -4.78 -3.89 -4.73
CA LEU A 75 -4.07 -3.12 -5.73
C LEU A 75 -2.64 -2.92 -5.25
N THR A 76 -1.67 -3.27 -6.07
CA THR A 76 -0.25 -3.06 -5.79
C THR A 76 0.33 -2.09 -6.81
N LEU A 77 0.79 -0.95 -6.32
CA LEU A 77 1.51 0.05 -7.08
C LEU A 77 3.00 -0.17 -6.86
N LYS A 78 3.74 -0.40 -7.93
CA LYS A 78 5.21 -0.53 -7.91
C LYS A 78 5.81 0.53 -8.83
N GLY A 79 6.99 0.99 -8.50
CA GLY A 79 7.69 1.94 -9.35
C GLY A 79 9.05 2.33 -8.80
N GLU A 80 9.69 3.26 -9.52
CA GLU A 80 10.96 3.84 -9.13
C GLU A 80 10.88 5.36 -9.17
N ARG A 81 11.45 6.00 -8.15
CA ARG A 81 11.65 7.43 -8.13
C ARG A 81 13.12 7.77 -8.23
N VAL A 82 13.48 8.45 -9.31
CA VAL A 82 14.84 8.94 -9.54
C VAL A 82 14.92 10.42 -9.17
N LEU A 83 15.78 10.77 -8.22
CA LEU A 83 16.08 12.16 -7.88
C LEU A 83 17.40 12.54 -8.54
N LYS A 84 17.35 13.52 -9.42
CA LYS A 84 18.55 14.10 -10.04
C LYS A 84 19.18 15.08 -9.06
N THR A 85 20.43 14.86 -8.72
CA THR A 85 21.24 15.85 -7.99
C THR A 85 21.84 16.83 -9.02
N PRO A 86 21.83 18.15 -8.76
CA PRO A 86 22.54 19.10 -9.60
C PRO A 86 24.02 18.73 -9.73
N GLU A 87 24.58 18.96 -10.91
CA GLU A 87 25.98 18.65 -11.19
C GLU A 87 26.89 19.45 -10.26
N GLY A 88 27.85 18.80 -9.61
CA GLY A 88 28.71 19.43 -8.59
C GLY A 88 28.02 19.73 -7.25
N GLY A 89 26.75 19.42 -7.10
CA GLY A 89 25.99 19.65 -5.87
C GLY A 89 26.14 18.54 -4.83
N SER A 90 26.12 18.90 -3.54
CA SER A 90 25.99 17.97 -2.42
C SER A 90 24.74 18.27 -1.62
N PHE A 91 24.15 17.26 -0.99
CA PHE A 91 22.98 17.44 -0.13
C PHE A 91 23.40 18.02 1.24
N HIS A 92 22.90 19.18 1.57
CA HIS A 92 22.94 19.69 2.93
C HIS A 92 21.84 19.05 3.80
N ARG A 93 20.66 18.79 3.17
CA ARG A 93 19.52 18.13 3.81
C ARG A 93 18.78 17.28 2.74
N ARG A 94 18.52 16.03 3.04
CA ARG A 94 17.83 15.10 2.15
C ARG A 94 16.62 14.51 2.86
N GLU A 95 15.42 14.95 2.51
CA GLU A 95 14.15 14.46 3.05
C GLU A 95 13.40 13.58 2.04
N ARG A 96 13.77 13.66 0.76
CA ARG A 96 13.21 12.80 -0.28
C ARG A 96 14.20 11.68 -0.59
N SER A 97 13.72 10.44 -0.54
CA SER A 97 14.48 9.26 -0.97
C SER A 97 14.28 9.01 -2.45
N SER A 98 15.31 8.54 -3.16
CA SER A 98 15.21 7.87 -4.46
C SER A 98 15.22 6.38 -4.24
N GLY A 99 14.73 5.63 -5.23
CA GLY A 99 14.72 4.17 -5.22
C GLY A 99 13.37 3.58 -5.59
N THR A 100 13.32 2.26 -5.55
CA THR A 100 12.10 1.51 -5.82
C THR A 100 11.14 1.57 -4.65
N PHE A 101 9.86 1.51 -4.95
CA PHE A 101 8.79 1.43 -3.97
C PHE A 101 7.74 0.42 -4.37
N ALA A 102 7.06 -0.13 -3.40
CA ALA A 102 5.85 -0.93 -3.57
C ALA A 102 4.82 -0.53 -2.52
N ARG A 103 3.60 -0.24 -2.96
CA ARG A 103 2.47 0.10 -2.10
C ARG A 103 1.28 -0.76 -2.45
N SER A 104 0.71 -1.41 -1.44
CA SER A 104 -0.48 -2.23 -1.59
C SER A 104 -1.66 -1.58 -0.87
N VAL A 105 -2.79 -1.54 -1.57
CA VAL A 105 -4.06 -1.02 -1.05
C VAL A 105 -5.09 -2.13 -1.15
N GLN A 106 -5.67 -2.51 -0.02
CA GLN A 106 -6.76 -3.47 0.02
C GLN A 106 -8.09 -2.74 -0.14
N LEU A 107 -8.86 -3.13 -1.15
CA LEU A 107 -10.18 -2.58 -1.43
C LEU A 107 -11.28 -3.37 -0.73
N PRO A 108 -12.41 -2.73 -0.41
CA PRO A 108 -13.61 -3.43 0.05
C PRO A 108 -14.14 -4.42 -1.00
N PRO A 109 -14.92 -5.44 -0.58
CA PRO A 109 -15.38 -6.53 -1.45
C PRO A 109 -16.34 -6.08 -2.56
N ASP A 110 -16.95 -4.93 -2.41
CA ASP A 110 -17.89 -4.33 -3.35
C ASP A 110 -17.24 -3.49 -4.46
N GLY A 111 -15.91 -3.32 -4.41
CA GLY A 111 -15.16 -2.63 -5.47
C GLY A 111 -14.93 -3.52 -6.70
N ASP A 112 -15.17 -2.97 -7.89
CA ASP A 112 -14.88 -3.63 -9.16
C ASP A 112 -13.51 -3.21 -9.68
N VAL A 113 -12.50 -3.99 -9.31
CA VAL A 113 -11.12 -3.72 -9.71
C VAL A 113 -10.89 -3.90 -11.21
N ALA A 114 -11.69 -4.77 -11.86
CA ALA A 114 -11.57 -5.00 -13.30
C ALA A 114 -11.96 -3.76 -14.12
N GLN A 115 -12.81 -2.90 -13.57
CA GLN A 115 -13.20 -1.63 -14.18
C GLN A 115 -12.45 -0.43 -13.59
N ALA A 116 -11.32 -0.65 -12.95
CA ALA A 116 -10.50 0.43 -12.40
C ALA A 116 -9.87 1.27 -13.53
N HIS A 117 -9.90 2.59 -13.36
CA HIS A 117 -9.28 3.54 -14.27
C HIS A 117 -8.22 4.35 -13.52
N ALA A 118 -7.05 4.46 -14.13
CA ALA A 118 -5.94 5.23 -13.58
C ALA A 118 -5.69 6.50 -14.42
N SER A 119 -5.39 7.61 -13.75
CA SER A 119 -4.96 8.85 -14.37
C SER A 119 -3.85 9.48 -13.54
N TYR A 120 -2.88 10.10 -14.21
CA TYR A 120 -1.77 10.80 -13.56
C TYR A 120 -1.67 12.22 -14.08
N GLN A 121 -1.79 13.18 -13.15
CA GLN A 121 -1.70 14.61 -13.47
C GLN A 121 -1.05 15.35 -12.29
N HIS A 122 -0.17 16.30 -12.59
CA HIS A 122 0.44 17.18 -11.59
C HIS A 122 1.08 16.46 -10.41
N GLY A 123 1.69 15.28 -10.63
CA GLY A 123 2.31 14.48 -9.57
C GLY A 123 1.33 13.68 -8.72
N MET A 124 0.06 13.66 -9.12
CA MET A 124 -0.99 12.92 -8.44
C MET A 124 -1.48 11.77 -9.32
N LEU A 125 -1.32 10.53 -8.86
CA LEU A 125 -1.92 9.36 -9.47
C LEU A 125 -3.29 9.12 -8.81
N THR A 126 -4.32 9.08 -9.62
CA THR A 126 -5.69 8.85 -9.18
C THR A 126 -6.23 7.57 -9.81
N LEU A 127 -6.64 6.61 -8.97
CA LEU A 127 -7.34 5.42 -9.43
C LEU A 127 -8.81 5.52 -9.02
N ARG A 128 -9.71 5.33 -9.97
CA ARG A 128 -11.16 5.30 -9.78
C ARG A 128 -11.62 3.86 -9.93
N ILE A 129 -12.24 3.31 -8.89
CA ILE A 129 -12.72 1.93 -8.82
C ILE A 129 -14.22 1.98 -8.59
N PRO A 130 -15.07 1.67 -9.57
CA PRO A 130 -16.51 1.67 -9.38
C PRO A 130 -16.94 0.56 -8.42
N LYS A 131 -18.08 0.72 -7.77
CA LYS A 131 -18.75 -0.37 -7.06
C LYS A 131 -19.40 -1.31 -8.05
N ARG A 132 -19.39 -2.59 -7.73
CA ARG A 132 -20.12 -3.60 -8.50
C ARG A 132 -21.61 -3.24 -8.56
N ALA A 133 -22.27 -3.52 -9.68
CA ALA A 133 -23.68 -3.18 -9.89
C ALA A 133 -24.60 -3.76 -8.80
N GLU A 134 -24.27 -4.94 -8.27
CA GLU A 134 -24.99 -5.63 -7.20
C GLU A 134 -24.86 -4.94 -5.83
N ALA A 135 -23.82 -4.13 -5.65
CA ALA A 135 -23.53 -3.42 -4.40
C ALA A 135 -24.09 -1.99 -4.39
N LYS A 136 -24.64 -1.52 -5.51
CA LYS A 136 -25.27 -0.18 -5.57
C LYS A 136 -26.66 -0.20 -4.93
N PRO A 137 -27.02 0.85 -4.15
CA PRO A 137 -28.36 0.95 -3.59
C PRO A 137 -29.44 0.86 -4.68
N ARG A 138 -30.39 -0.05 -4.52
CA ARG A 138 -31.53 -0.19 -5.42
C ARG A 138 -32.80 0.27 -4.71
N GLN A 139 -33.52 1.19 -5.33
CA GLN A 139 -34.80 1.62 -4.83
C GLN A 139 -35.86 0.54 -5.14
N ILE A 140 -36.51 0.03 -4.09
CA ILE A 140 -37.64 -0.93 -4.23
C ILE A 140 -38.95 -0.15 -4.11
N SER A 141 -39.74 -0.14 -5.17
CA SER A 141 -41.07 0.46 -5.11
C SER A 141 -42.08 -0.53 -4.51
N VAL A 142 -42.75 -0.12 -3.45
CA VAL A 142 -43.86 -0.89 -2.86
C VAL A 142 -45.14 -0.52 -3.63
N LYS A 143 -45.77 -1.49 -4.26
CA LYS A 143 -47.13 -1.34 -4.83
C LYS A 143 -48.13 -1.81 -3.77
N ALA A 144 -49.07 -0.95 -3.39
CA ALA A 144 -50.23 -1.36 -2.60
C ALA A 144 -51.15 -2.20 -3.49
N SER A 145 -51.58 -3.35 -2.99
CA SER A 145 -52.64 -4.20 -3.61
C SER A 145 -53.98 -3.75 -3.12
#